data_7d41f5d9cd05fd3008f5bccc62390076
#
_entry.id   7d41f5d9cd05fd3008f5bccc62390076
#
_cell.length_a   1.000
_cell.length_b   1.000
_cell.length_c   1.000
_cell.angle_alpha   90.00
_cell.angle_beta   90.00
_cell.angle_gamma   90.00
#
_symmetry.space_group_name_H-M   'P 1'
#
loop_
_entity.id
_entity.type
_entity.pdbx_description
1 polymer ?
#
loop_
_entity_poly.entity_id
_entity_poly.type
_entity_poly.pdbx_seq_one_letter_code
_entity_poly.pdbx_strand_id
1 'polypeptide(L)'
;MLEATNLGHKFENWLYQGLHLHAAPGESIALLGVSGSGKSSLLNNLSTMLKPLQGQVRLLQYQDIYALPLKTLLALRRHDIGIIFQAHYLFRGFNALENLQVASILTNQPIDPALLETLGIAHTLKQQIGELSGGQQQRLSIARVLTKKPKIIFADEPTGNLDSTTALAVMGVLQEYTHQQEGVLILATHDEKIAKGCTRTYLLENQTLRLL
;
A
#
# COMPACT_ATOMS: atom_id res chain seq x y z
N MET A 1 3.84 -12.50 -9.22
CA MET A 1 4.07 -11.04 -9.19
C MET A 1 4.89 -10.62 -7.97
N LEU A 2 4.52 -11.06 -6.77
CA LEU A 2 5.31 -10.89 -5.54
C LEU A 2 5.51 -12.24 -4.86
N GLU A 3 6.72 -12.50 -4.38
CA GLU A 3 7.05 -13.70 -3.62
C GLU A 3 8.07 -13.33 -2.54
N ALA A 4 7.74 -13.70 -1.32
CA ALA A 4 8.62 -13.58 -0.16
C ALA A 4 8.98 -14.96 0.33
N THR A 5 10.26 -15.23 0.50
CA THR A 5 10.76 -16.56 0.87
C THR A 5 11.63 -16.44 2.12
N ASN A 6 11.27 -17.20 3.15
CA ASN A 6 12.01 -17.32 4.41
C ASN A 6 12.30 -15.97 5.09
N LEU A 7 11.31 -15.03 5.04
CA LEU A 7 11.50 -13.71 5.63
C LEU A 7 11.60 -13.77 7.15
N GLY A 8 12.57 -13.05 7.68
CA GLY A 8 12.72 -12.81 9.11
C GLY A 8 13.14 -11.38 9.41
N HIS A 9 12.53 -10.79 10.42
CA HIS A 9 12.86 -9.45 10.90
C HIS A 9 12.73 -9.33 12.41
N LYS A 10 13.63 -8.58 13.02
CA LYS A 10 13.60 -8.23 14.44
C LYS A 10 14.06 -6.80 14.64
N PHE A 11 13.62 -6.21 15.73
CA PHE A 11 14.29 -5.09 16.39
C PHE A 11 15.03 -5.64 17.64
N GLU A 12 14.54 -5.42 18.82
CA GLU A 12 15.08 -6.09 20.03
C GLU A 12 14.70 -7.57 20.05
N ASN A 13 13.41 -7.86 19.78
CA ASN A 13 12.86 -9.20 19.71
C ASN A 13 12.42 -9.53 18.27
N TRP A 14 12.34 -10.83 17.96
CA TRP A 14 11.84 -11.28 16.68
C TRP A 14 10.37 -10.89 16.51
N LEU A 15 10.06 -10.26 15.39
CA LEU A 15 8.69 -10.00 14.95
C LEU A 15 8.13 -11.21 14.21
N TYR A 16 8.97 -11.84 13.40
CA TYR A 16 8.66 -13.05 12.64
C TYR A 16 9.93 -13.68 12.09
N GLN A 17 9.86 -14.99 11.79
CA GLN A 17 10.91 -15.77 11.17
C GLN A 17 10.31 -16.79 10.20
N GLY A 18 11.04 -17.09 9.12
CA GLY A 18 10.67 -18.13 8.18
C GLY A 18 9.36 -17.89 7.45
N LEU A 19 8.92 -16.62 7.27
CA LEU A 19 7.66 -16.33 6.60
C LEU A 19 7.77 -16.52 5.10
N HIS A 20 6.68 -17.08 4.54
CA HIS A 20 6.47 -17.20 3.11
C HIS A 20 5.17 -16.51 2.73
N LEU A 21 5.19 -15.75 1.64
CA LEU A 21 4.01 -15.09 1.09
C LEU A 21 4.16 -15.01 -0.43
N HIS A 22 3.08 -15.32 -1.13
CA HIS A 22 3.02 -15.21 -2.59
C HIS A 22 1.76 -14.44 -2.98
N ALA A 23 1.88 -13.55 -3.97
CA ALA A 23 0.76 -12.85 -4.59
C ALA A 23 0.84 -12.91 -6.11
N ALA A 24 -0.24 -13.41 -6.73
CA ALA A 24 -0.41 -13.45 -8.18
C ALA A 24 -1.02 -12.13 -8.70
N PRO A 25 -0.92 -11.84 -10.01
CA PRO A 25 -1.61 -10.71 -10.62
C PRO A 25 -3.11 -10.72 -10.35
N GLY A 26 -3.69 -9.57 -10.09
CA GLY A 26 -5.11 -9.37 -9.77
C GLY A 26 -5.50 -9.68 -8.32
N GLU A 27 -4.58 -10.18 -7.48
CA GLU A 27 -4.89 -10.53 -6.10
C GLU A 27 -4.77 -9.37 -5.12
N SER A 28 -5.69 -9.35 -4.16
CA SER A 28 -5.60 -8.57 -2.93
C SER A 28 -5.35 -9.48 -1.73
N ILE A 29 -4.35 -9.17 -0.92
CA ILE A 29 -3.95 -9.95 0.25
C ILE A 29 -4.04 -9.08 1.48
N ALA A 30 -4.78 -9.52 2.49
CA ALA A 30 -4.84 -8.90 3.79
C ALA A 30 -3.85 -9.57 4.76
N LEU A 31 -3.07 -8.74 5.45
CA LEU A 31 -2.27 -9.10 6.62
C LEU A 31 -3.04 -8.65 7.86
N LEU A 32 -3.72 -9.58 8.50
CA LEU A 32 -4.50 -9.35 9.72
C LEU A 32 -3.62 -9.62 10.95
N GLY A 33 -3.90 -8.96 12.05
CA GLY A 33 -3.22 -9.19 13.33
C GLY A 33 -3.40 -8.00 14.27
N VAL A 34 -3.12 -8.23 15.55
CA VAL A 34 -3.20 -7.19 16.58
C VAL A 34 -2.17 -6.08 16.36
N SER A 35 -2.37 -4.93 17.00
CA SER A 35 -1.37 -3.86 16.99
C SER A 35 -0.04 -4.38 17.55
N GLY A 36 1.07 -4.01 16.92
CA GLY A 36 2.40 -4.47 17.32
C GLY A 36 2.80 -5.87 16.84
N SER A 37 1.94 -6.62 16.14
CA SER A 37 2.29 -7.97 15.64
C SER A 37 3.36 -7.98 14.53
N GLY A 38 3.75 -6.81 13.98
CA GLY A 38 4.77 -6.72 12.93
C GLY A 38 4.22 -6.54 11.51
N LYS A 39 2.91 -6.32 11.32
CA LYS A 39 2.28 -6.12 9.99
C LYS A 39 2.95 -5.00 9.18
N SER A 40 3.11 -3.82 9.77
CA SER A 40 3.77 -2.68 9.11
C SER A 40 5.22 -2.98 8.77
N SER A 41 5.94 -3.70 9.64
CA SER A 41 7.32 -4.14 9.39
C SER A 41 7.39 -5.15 8.24
N LEU A 42 6.46 -6.11 8.18
CA LEU A 42 6.36 -7.05 7.07
C LEU A 42 6.04 -6.31 5.76
N LEU A 43 5.09 -5.39 5.79
CA LEU A 43 4.74 -4.55 4.64
C LEU A 43 5.94 -3.73 4.15
N ASN A 44 6.72 -3.16 5.07
CA ASN A 44 7.95 -2.45 4.77
C ASN A 44 9.04 -3.35 4.18
N ASN A 45 9.17 -4.61 4.66
CA ASN A 45 10.06 -5.58 4.06
C ASN A 45 9.63 -5.98 2.62
N LEU A 46 8.34 -6.04 2.34
CA LEU A 46 7.83 -6.37 1.00
C LEU A 46 7.95 -5.19 0.03
N SER A 47 7.86 -3.95 0.53
CA SER A 47 7.75 -2.71 -0.26
C SER A 47 9.07 -1.98 -0.50
N THR A 48 10.21 -2.59 -0.23
CA THR A 48 11.55 -1.98 -0.36
C THR A 48 11.93 -0.95 0.71
N MET A 49 11.04 -0.64 1.67
CA MET A 49 11.27 0.42 2.66
C MET A 49 12.20 -0.02 3.79
N LEU A 50 12.21 -1.31 4.11
CA LEU A 50 13.02 -1.89 5.18
C LEU A 50 13.60 -3.22 4.69
N LYS A 51 14.94 -3.35 4.67
CA LYS A 51 15.56 -4.62 4.29
C LYS A 51 15.31 -5.67 5.37
N PRO A 52 14.81 -6.88 5.03
CA PRO A 52 14.68 -7.97 5.98
C PRO A 52 16.06 -8.44 6.47
N LEU A 53 16.11 -9.03 7.66
CA LEU A 53 17.35 -9.61 8.18
C LEU A 53 17.62 -10.99 7.61
N GLN A 54 16.56 -11.72 7.23
CA GLN A 54 16.62 -13.04 6.62
C GLN A 54 15.65 -13.13 5.45
N GLY A 55 15.98 -14.02 4.50
CA GLY A 55 15.16 -14.29 3.34
C GLY A 55 15.33 -13.26 2.23
N GLN A 56 14.47 -13.36 1.23
CA GLN A 56 14.49 -12.51 0.04
C GLN A 56 13.08 -12.16 -0.41
N VAL A 57 12.96 -11.06 -1.16
CA VAL A 57 11.72 -10.61 -1.78
C VAL A 57 11.92 -10.50 -3.28
N ARG A 58 11.18 -11.33 -4.02
CA ARG A 58 11.03 -11.27 -5.48
C ARG A 58 9.83 -10.39 -5.81
N LEU A 59 10.01 -9.45 -6.71
CA LEU A 59 8.98 -8.51 -7.11
C LEU A 59 9.03 -8.27 -8.62
N LEU A 60 7.91 -8.48 -9.32
CA LEU A 60 7.85 -8.40 -10.79
C LEU A 60 8.89 -9.34 -11.42
N GLN A 61 9.80 -8.80 -12.25
CA GLN A 61 10.90 -9.54 -12.88
C GLN A 61 12.16 -9.65 -12.01
N TYR A 62 12.21 -8.97 -10.87
CA TYR A 62 13.40 -8.93 -10.02
C TYR A 62 13.41 -10.06 -9.00
N GLN A 63 14.46 -10.90 -8.99
CA GLN A 63 14.59 -12.04 -8.10
C GLN A 63 14.81 -11.65 -6.63
N ASP A 64 15.55 -10.56 -6.40
CA ASP A 64 15.71 -9.96 -5.07
C ASP A 64 15.77 -8.44 -5.18
N ILE A 65 14.75 -7.78 -4.63
CA ILE A 65 14.65 -6.31 -4.68
C ILE A 65 15.72 -5.62 -3.84
N TYR A 66 16.32 -6.32 -2.87
CA TYR A 66 17.36 -5.77 -2.00
C TYR A 66 18.78 -5.94 -2.54
N ALA A 67 18.93 -6.69 -3.64
CA ALA A 67 20.18 -6.79 -4.40
C ALA A 67 20.24 -5.79 -5.57
N LEU A 68 19.18 -5.01 -5.82
CA LEU A 68 19.09 -4.11 -6.94
C LEU A 68 20.03 -2.90 -6.79
N PRO A 69 20.66 -2.44 -7.90
CA PRO A 69 21.34 -1.14 -7.92
C PRO A 69 20.36 -0.01 -7.56
N LEU A 70 20.86 1.02 -6.88
CA LEU A 70 20.03 2.14 -6.40
C LEU A 70 19.18 2.78 -7.52
N LYS A 71 19.74 2.96 -8.72
CA LYS A 71 19.01 3.53 -9.87
C LYS A 71 17.78 2.69 -10.23
N THR A 72 17.92 1.37 -10.27
CA THR A 72 16.83 0.44 -10.57
C THR A 72 15.78 0.44 -9.45
N LEU A 73 16.24 0.43 -8.19
CA LEU A 73 15.35 0.50 -7.03
C LEU A 73 14.52 1.80 -7.01
N LEU A 74 15.13 2.93 -7.34
CA LEU A 74 14.43 4.21 -7.43
C LEU A 74 13.42 4.23 -8.58
N ALA A 75 13.74 3.63 -9.73
CA ALA A 75 12.80 3.49 -10.84
C ALA A 75 11.60 2.61 -10.46
N LEU A 76 11.86 1.47 -9.80
CA LEU A 76 10.82 0.57 -9.28
C LEU A 76 9.88 1.31 -8.31
N ARG A 77 10.41 2.06 -7.34
CA ARG A 77 9.62 2.88 -6.41
C ARG A 77 8.83 3.97 -7.11
N ARG A 78 9.38 4.56 -8.14
CA ARG A 78 8.73 5.64 -8.91
C ARG A 78 7.55 5.14 -9.69
N HIS A 79 7.69 4.03 -10.42
CA HIS A 79 6.73 3.61 -11.43
C HIS A 79 5.85 2.42 -11.01
N ASP A 80 6.42 1.42 -10.34
CA ASP A 80 5.75 0.14 -10.16
C ASP A 80 5.19 -0.07 -8.74
N ILE A 81 5.74 0.62 -7.73
CA ILE A 81 5.31 0.48 -6.33
C ILE A 81 4.49 1.69 -5.89
N GLY A 82 3.30 1.46 -5.38
CA GLY A 82 2.49 2.41 -4.62
C GLY A 82 2.52 2.08 -3.14
N ILE A 83 2.69 3.08 -2.27
CA ILE A 83 2.62 2.89 -0.82
C ILE A 83 1.61 3.87 -0.24
N ILE A 84 0.59 3.33 0.40
CA ILE A 84 -0.41 4.07 1.16
C ILE A 84 -0.06 3.88 2.64
N PHE A 85 0.29 4.96 3.31
CA PHE A 85 0.67 4.94 4.72
C PHE A 85 -0.52 5.29 5.61
N GLN A 86 -0.51 4.81 6.84
CA GLN A 86 -1.45 5.21 7.87
C GLN A 86 -1.38 6.73 8.14
N ALA A 87 -0.18 7.30 8.21
CA ALA A 87 0.03 8.75 8.17
C ALA A 87 0.05 9.19 6.69
N HIS A 88 -0.80 10.09 6.29
CA HIS A 88 -1.07 10.41 4.87
C HIS A 88 0.14 10.93 4.09
N TYR A 89 1.15 11.49 4.79
CA TYR A 89 2.38 12.10 4.22
C TYR A 89 2.10 13.05 3.04
N LEU A 90 1.08 13.88 3.20
CA LEU A 90 0.79 14.96 2.26
C LEU A 90 1.72 16.15 2.48
N PHE A 91 2.07 16.83 1.39
CA PHE A 91 2.86 18.06 1.44
C PHE A 91 1.99 19.20 1.96
N ARG A 92 2.20 19.60 3.20
CA ARG A 92 1.36 20.61 3.92
C ARG A 92 1.42 22.01 3.32
N GLY A 93 2.50 22.36 2.62
CA GLY A 93 2.65 23.64 1.92
C GLY A 93 1.99 23.68 0.54
N PHE A 94 1.34 22.58 0.12
CA PHE A 94 0.68 22.42 -1.17
C PHE A 94 -0.82 22.25 -0.96
N ASN A 95 -1.62 22.68 -1.93
CA ASN A 95 -3.04 22.34 -1.99
C ASN A 95 -3.24 20.88 -2.46
N ALA A 96 -4.49 20.42 -2.51
CA ALA A 96 -4.81 19.05 -2.89
C ALA A 96 -4.37 18.72 -4.33
N LEU A 97 -4.59 19.63 -5.29
CA LEU A 97 -4.18 19.44 -6.67
C LEU A 97 -2.65 19.34 -6.81
N GLU A 98 -1.91 20.22 -6.15
CA GLU A 98 -0.44 20.21 -6.17
C GLU A 98 0.13 18.93 -5.59
N ASN A 99 -0.49 18.36 -4.55
CA ASN A 99 -0.12 17.04 -4.04
C ASN A 99 -0.27 15.92 -5.09
N LEU A 100 -1.32 15.96 -5.92
CA LEU A 100 -1.51 15.03 -7.03
C LEU A 100 -0.51 15.29 -8.17
N GLN A 101 -0.23 16.56 -8.48
CA GLN A 101 0.71 16.96 -9.52
C GLN A 101 2.13 16.44 -9.26
N VAL A 102 2.57 16.33 -8.00
CA VAL A 102 3.86 15.70 -7.67
C VAL A 102 3.95 14.27 -8.24
N ALA A 103 2.93 13.45 -8.03
CA ALA A 103 2.90 12.08 -8.56
C ALA A 103 2.81 12.07 -10.09
N SER A 104 1.95 12.92 -10.66
CA SER A 104 1.74 13.10 -12.10
C SER A 104 3.05 13.45 -12.83
N ILE A 105 3.76 14.47 -12.35
CA ILE A 105 5.04 14.93 -12.93
C ILE A 105 6.12 13.84 -12.82
N LEU A 106 6.25 13.21 -11.64
CA LEU A 106 7.26 12.18 -11.41
C LEU A 106 7.12 10.96 -12.31
N THR A 107 5.88 10.61 -12.67
CA THR A 107 5.58 9.38 -13.43
C THR A 107 5.14 9.65 -14.86
N ASN A 108 4.96 10.92 -15.23
CA ASN A 108 4.37 11.35 -16.50
C ASN A 108 2.98 10.73 -16.75
N GLN A 109 2.18 10.62 -15.68
CA GLN A 109 0.81 10.09 -15.76
C GLN A 109 -0.19 11.22 -15.52
N PRO A 110 -1.28 11.31 -16.31
CA PRO A 110 -2.30 12.31 -16.06
C PRO A 110 -3.06 12.02 -14.76
N ILE A 111 -3.52 13.09 -14.11
CA ILE A 111 -4.48 12.98 -13.01
C ILE A 111 -5.84 12.62 -13.64
N ASP A 112 -6.46 11.55 -13.17
CA ASP A 112 -7.75 11.07 -13.67
C ASP A 112 -8.90 11.73 -12.89
N PRO A 113 -9.73 12.58 -13.55
CA PRO A 113 -10.87 13.21 -12.90
C PRO A 113 -11.91 12.19 -12.40
N ALA A 114 -12.11 11.08 -13.12
CA ALA A 114 -13.08 10.06 -12.72
C ALA A 114 -12.68 9.37 -11.41
N LEU A 115 -11.38 9.13 -11.20
CA LEU A 115 -10.85 8.63 -9.93
C LEU A 115 -11.14 9.61 -8.78
N LEU A 116 -10.99 10.92 -9.01
CA LEU A 116 -11.24 11.94 -7.99
C LEU A 116 -12.71 12.04 -7.60
N GLU A 117 -13.61 11.91 -8.57
CA GLU A 117 -15.06 11.83 -8.34
C GLU A 117 -15.43 10.58 -7.55
N THR A 118 -14.90 9.41 -7.95
CA THR A 118 -15.16 8.14 -7.25
C THR A 118 -14.65 8.18 -5.80
N LEU A 119 -13.51 8.82 -5.55
CA LEU A 119 -12.99 9.03 -4.20
C LEU A 119 -13.68 10.19 -3.44
N GLY A 120 -14.59 10.94 -4.11
CA GLY A 120 -15.33 12.04 -3.50
C GLY A 120 -14.46 13.22 -3.05
N ILE A 121 -13.36 13.50 -3.78
CA ILE A 121 -12.41 14.57 -3.46
C ILE A 121 -12.25 15.62 -4.58
N ALA A 122 -12.94 15.48 -5.70
CA ALA A 122 -12.83 16.40 -6.83
C ALA A 122 -13.10 17.87 -6.43
N HIS A 123 -14.03 18.10 -5.52
CA HIS A 123 -14.39 19.44 -5.02
C HIS A 123 -13.32 20.05 -4.10
N THR A 124 -12.34 19.29 -3.63
CA THR A 124 -11.32 19.73 -2.65
C THR A 124 -10.02 20.22 -3.29
N LEU A 125 -9.86 20.13 -4.59
CA LEU A 125 -8.59 20.31 -5.30
C LEU A 125 -7.88 21.64 -5.01
N LYS A 126 -8.62 22.71 -4.73
CA LYS A 126 -8.08 24.04 -4.42
C LYS A 126 -7.82 24.26 -2.92
N GLN A 127 -8.25 23.34 -2.06
CA GLN A 127 -8.13 23.48 -0.61
C GLN A 127 -6.70 23.14 -0.16
N GLN A 128 -6.24 23.84 0.88
CA GLN A 128 -5.00 23.52 1.57
C GLN A 128 -5.17 22.22 2.37
N ILE A 129 -4.10 21.48 2.58
CA ILE A 129 -4.17 20.19 3.30
C ILE A 129 -4.74 20.34 4.70
N GLY A 130 -4.47 21.47 5.38
CA GLY A 130 -5.01 21.75 6.72
C GLY A 130 -6.52 22.00 6.75
N GLU A 131 -7.16 22.27 5.61
CA GLU A 131 -8.61 22.51 5.49
C GLU A 131 -9.36 21.19 5.24
N LEU A 132 -8.64 20.12 4.87
CA LEU A 132 -9.21 18.81 4.60
C LEU A 132 -9.48 18.04 5.90
N SER A 133 -10.62 17.35 5.96
CA SER A 133 -10.85 16.35 7.01
C SER A 133 -9.85 15.21 6.92
N GLY A 134 -9.64 14.46 8.01
CA GLY A 134 -8.75 13.29 8.00
C GLY A 134 -9.11 12.26 6.91
N GLY A 135 -10.41 12.02 6.70
CA GLY A 135 -10.88 11.14 5.64
C GLY A 135 -10.63 11.68 4.22
N GLN A 136 -10.73 13.01 4.01
CA GLN A 136 -10.36 13.61 2.73
C GLN A 136 -8.86 13.53 2.49
N GLN A 137 -8.03 13.75 3.50
CA GLN A 137 -6.57 13.59 3.41
C GLN A 137 -6.20 12.14 3.07
N GLN A 138 -6.86 11.16 3.68
CA GLN A 138 -6.64 9.74 3.37
C GLN A 138 -6.99 9.44 1.91
N ARG A 139 -8.17 9.86 1.44
CA ARG A 139 -8.58 9.66 0.05
C ARG A 139 -7.68 10.39 -0.95
N LEU A 140 -7.20 11.59 -0.61
CA LEU A 140 -6.21 12.30 -1.42
C LEU A 140 -4.86 11.57 -1.48
N SER A 141 -4.40 11.01 -0.37
CA SER A 141 -3.19 10.17 -0.34
C SER A 141 -3.33 8.95 -1.25
N ILE A 142 -4.48 8.30 -1.23
CA ILE A 142 -4.80 7.17 -2.12
C ILE A 142 -4.83 7.62 -3.59
N ALA A 143 -5.53 8.72 -3.91
CA ALA A 143 -5.56 9.26 -5.27
C ALA A 143 -4.16 9.57 -5.79
N ARG A 144 -3.29 10.15 -4.96
CA ARG A 144 -1.89 10.43 -5.30
C ARG A 144 -1.11 9.16 -5.64
N VAL A 145 -1.34 8.06 -4.89
CA VAL A 145 -0.71 6.77 -5.17
C VAL A 145 -1.24 6.19 -6.49
N LEU A 146 -2.55 6.18 -6.69
CA LEU A 146 -3.18 5.61 -7.90
C LEU A 146 -2.87 6.43 -9.17
N THR A 147 -2.64 7.74 -9.05
CA THR A 147 -2.17 8.59 -10.16
C THR A 147 -0.86 8.07 -10.77
N LYS A 148 0.00 7.41 -10.00
CA LYS A 148 1.23 6.80 -10.49
C LYS A 148 1.00 5.59 -11.40
N LYS A 149 -0.17 5.00 -11.38
CA LYS A 149 -0.53 3.71 -12.00
C LYS A 149 0.41 2.57 -11.59
N PRO A 150 0.60 2.35 -10.27
CA PRO A 150 1.51 1.31 -9.79
C PRO A 150 0.98 -0.09 -10.09
N LYS A 151 1.88 -1.05 -10.31
CA LYS A 151 1.55 -2.46 -10.45
C LYS A 151 1.33 -3.16 -9.11
N ILE A 152 1.98 -2.66 -8.06
CA ILE A 152 1.87 -3.23 -6.72
C ILE A 152 1.59 -2.11 -5.73
N ILE A 153 0.54 -2.30 -4.93
CA ILE A 153 0.14 -1.37 -3.87
C ILE A 153 0.36 -2.04 -2.52
N PHE A 154 1.11 -1.38 -1.66
CA PHE A 154 1.23 -1.71 -0.25
C PHE A 154 0.45 -0.68 0.55
N ALA A 155 -0.49 -1.12 1.38
CA ALA A 155 -1.37 -0.24 2.14
C ALA A 155 -1.33 -0.58 3.63
N ASP A 156 -0.87 0.35 4.45
CA ASP A 156 -0.83 0.22 5.90
C ASP A 156 -2.02 0.98 6.50
N GLU A 157 -3.01 0.25 7.02
CA GLU A 157 -4.26 0.77 7.61
C GLU A 157 -4.92 1.86 6.74
N PRO A 158 -5.16 1.62 5.43
CA PRO A 158 -5.61 2.65 4.49
C PRO A 158 -7.00 3.21 4.80
N THR A 159 -7.74 2.57 5.69
CA THR A 159 -9.13 2.93 6.05
C THR A 159 -9.29 3.31 7.52
N GLY A 160 -8.21 3.32 8.30
CA GLY A 160 -8.28 3.50 9.75
C GLY A 160 -8.88 4.85 10.23
N ASN A 161 -8.91 5.87 9.38
CA ASN A 161 -9.47 7.20 9.67
C ASN A 161 -10.82 7.46 8.98
N LEU A 162 -11.46 6.41 8.45
CA LEU A 162 -12.71 6.50 7.69
C LEU A 162 -13.87 5.85 8.47
N ASP A 163 -15.07 6.34 8.26
CA ASP A 163 -16.26 5.62 8.65
C ASP A 163 -16.43 4.32 7.84
N SER A 164 -17.19 3.37 8.35
CA SER A 164 -17.29 2.02 7.76
C SER A 164 -17.80 2.04 6.30
N THR A 165 -18.70 2.94 5.95
CA THR A 165 -19.24 3.04 4.59
C THR A 165 -18.18 3.55 3.62
N THR A 166 -17.50 4.64 4.00
CA THR A 166 -16.40 5.21 3.23
C THR A 166 -15.22 4.24 3.13
N ALA A 167 -14.91 3.50 4.20
CA ALA A 167 -13.85 2.49 4.22
C ALA A 167 -14.10 1.40 3.17
N LEU A 168 -15.31 0.85 3.11
CA LEU A 168 -15.68 -0.15 2.10
C LEU A 168 -15.63 0.41 0.67
N ALA A 169 -16.10 1.64 0.47
CA ALA A 169 -16.03 2.29 -0.86
C ALA A 169 -14.58 2.46 -1.33
N VAL A 170 -13.69 2.94 -0.45
CA VAL A 170 -12.27 3.10 -0.76
C VAL A 170 -11.60 1.76 -1.04
N MET A 171 -11.92 0.71 -0.28
CA MET A 171 -11.41 -0.63 -0.56
C MET A 171 -11.90 -1.17 -1.90
N GLY A 172 -13.17 -0.90 -2.26
CA GLY A 172 -13.70 -1.22 -3.59
C GLY A 172 -12.86 -0.58 -4.71
N VAL A 173 -12.52 0.71 -4.57
CA VAL A 173 -11.66 1.42 -5.55
C VAL A 173 -10.28 0.75 -5.65
N LEU A 174 -9.65 0.42 -4.54
CA LEU A 174 -8.33 -0.22 -4.53
C LEU A 174 -8.34 -1.61 -5.16
N GLN A 175 -9.37 -2.40 -4.86
CA GLN A 175 -9.54 -3.76 -5.40
C GLN A 175 -9.86 -3.74 -6.89
N GLU A 176 -10.78 -2.88 -7.32
CA GLU A 176 -11.12 -2.71 -8.72
C GLU A 176 -9.91 -2.25 -9.53
N TYR A 177 -9.18 -1.24 -9.04
CA TYR A 177 -7.93 -0.81 -9.65
C TYR A 177 -6.93 -1.96 -9.79
N THR A 178 -6.73 -2.75 -8.71
CA THR A 178 -5.81 -3.89 -8.69
C THR A 178 -6.20 -4.93 -9.75
N HIS A 179 -7.49 -5.23 -9.85
CA HIS A 179 -8.00 -6.18 -10.85
C HIS A 179 -7.82 -5.67 -12.28
N GLN A 180 -8.20 -4.41 -12.55
CA GLN A 180 -8.09 -3.81 -13.88
C GLN A 180 -6.66 -3.67 -14.39
N GLN A 181 -5.71 -3.42 -13.48
CA GLN A 181 -4.28 -3.29 -13.83
C GLN A 181 -3.53 -4.63 -13.76
N GLU A 182 -4.21 -5.74 -13.52
CA GLU A 182 -3.58 -7.04 -13.21
C GLU A 182 -2.47 -6.87 -12.16
N GLY A 183 -2.68 -5.95 -11.22
CA GLY A 183 -1.73 -5.59 -10.17
C GLY A 183 -1.82 -6.50 -8.95
N VAL A 184 -1.19 -6.09 -7.85
CA VAL A 184 -1.29 -6.72 -6.54
C VAL A 184 -1.54 -5.66 -5.47
N LEU A 185 -2.46 -5.94 -4.55
CA LEU A 185 -2.68 -5.16 -3.33
C LEU A 185 -2.26 -6.00 -2.11
N ILE A 186 -1.33 -5.49 -1.31
CA ILE A 186 -1.00 -6.04 0.02
C ILE A 186 -1.45 -5.04 1.06
N LEU A 187 -2.36 -5.45 1.92
CA LEU A 187 -3.03 -4.61 2.90
C LEU A 187 -2.69 -5.08 4.32
N ALA A 188 -2.15 -4.21 5.17
CA ALA A 188 -2.08 -4.45 6.60
C ALA A 188 -3.30 -3.80 7.28
N THR A 189 -4.04 -4.56 8.07
CA THR A 189 -5.20 -4.07 8.81
C THR A 189 -5.47 -4.89 10.06
N HIS A 190 -6.20 -4.30 11.00
CA HIS A 190 -6.80 -5.00 12.14
C HIS A 190 -8.31 -5.20 11.96
N ASP A 191 -8.91 -4.65 10.89
CA ASP A 191 -10.34 -4.77 10.59
C ASP A 191 -10.61 -6.06 9.81
N GLU A 192 -11.28 -7.02 10.48
CA GLU A 192 -11.65 -8.30 9.87
C GLU A 192 -12.64 -8.15 8.70
N LYS A 193 -13.51 -7.13 8.71
CA LYS A 193 -14.47 -6.92 7.61
C LYS A 193 -13.75 -6.52 6.34
N ILE A 194 -12.77 -5.63 6.48
CA ILE A 194 -11.90 -5.22 5.38
C ILE A 194 -11.07 -6.40 4.88
N ALA A 195 -10.48 -7.17 5.79
CA ALA A 195 -9.66 -8.33 5.45
C ALA A 195 -10.45 -9.40 4.69
N LYS A 196 -11.69 -9.71 5.12
CA LYS A 196 -12.59 -10.68 4.44
C LYS A 196 -12.96 -10.29 3.01
N GLY A 197 -12.86 -9.03 2.66
CA GLY A 197 -13.08 -8.56 1.29
C GLY A 197 -11.89 -8.82 0.36
N CYS A 198 -10.72 -9.21 0.86
CA CYS A 198 -9.55 -9.52 0.06
C CYS A 198 -9.59 -10.96 -0.50
N THR A 199 -8.84 -11.20 -1.58
CA THR A 199 -8.72 -12.52 -2.22
C THR A 199 -8.19 -13.58 -1.25
N ARG A 200 -7.21 -13.20 -0.41
CA ARG A 200 -6.67 -14.05 0.66
C ARG A 200 -6.39 -13.21 1.90
N THR A 201 -6.56 -13.84 3.06
CA THR A 201 -6.26 -13.22 4.36
C THR A 201 -5.25 -14.08 5.10
N TYR A 202 -4.18 -13.45 5.55
CA TYR A 202 -3.19 -14.08 6.43
C TYR A 202 -3.26 -13.45 7.82
N LEU A 203 -3.21 -14.27 8.85
CA LEU A 203 -3.07 -13.84 10.24
C LEU A 203 -1.60 -13.86 10.64
N LEU A 204 -1.07 -12.70 11.04
CA LEU A 204 0.27 -12.58 11.62
C LEU A 204 0.15 -12.61 13.15
N GLU A 205 0.47 -13.76 13.71
CA GLU A 205 0.38 -14.04 15.14
C GLU A 205 1.50 -14.98 15.59
N ASN A 206 1.99 -14.83 16.81
CA ASN A 206 3.06 -15.67 17.38
C ASN A 206 4.26 -15.82 16.45
N GLN A 207 4.69 -14.71 15.82
CA GLN A 207 5.83 -14.65 14.89
C GLN A 207 5.64 -15.48 13.61
N THR A 208 4.45 -15.98 13.33
CA THR A 208 4.12 -16.80 12.17
C THR A 208 3.04 -16.16 11.33
N LEU A 209 2.99 -16.52 10.04
CA LEU A 209 1.99 -16.08 9.09
C LEU A 209 1.13 -17.28 8.69
N ARG A 210 -0.15 -17.26 9.00
CA ARG A 210 -1.08 -18.35 8.73
C ARG A 210 -2.19 -17.89 7.78
N LEU A 211 -2.47 -18.65 6.73
CA LEU A 211 -3.63 -18.43 5.85
C LEU A 211 -4.93 -18.74 6.61
N LEU A 212 -5.93 -17.85 6.51
CA LEU A 212 -7.25 -18.01 7.11
C LEU A 212 -8.26 -18.63 6.13
#